data_9073e47eb67d8ddedef88aa3513a8f7e
#
_entry.id   9073e47eb67d8ddedef88aa3513a8f7e
#
_cell.length_a   1.000
_cell.length_b   1.000
_cell.length_c   1.000
_cell.angle_alpha   90.00
_cell.angle_beta   90.00
_cell.angle_gamma   90.00
#
_symmetry.space_group_name_H-M   'P 1'
#
loop_
_entity.id
_entity.type
_entity.pdbx_description
1 polymer ?
#
loop_
_entity_poly.entity_id
_entity_poly.type
_entity_poly.pdbx_seq_one_letter_code
_entity_poly.pdbx_strand_id
1 'polypeptide(L)'
;LKFRLFQLLTSPFQSKPTFLIGPTNSANQGTLWARTLTKVGLPSQSLRISGDFSNEWFTTDIALTRVEWGDFSRRQQLADLVASTKNVVLIESLRPIFRLLNARDGRNPILEDLELIKLMGKKVAVIFHGSDIRDAKEHAARNPFSPFHNESPELEKLRARTAENVALLPFLRSEKIPLFVTTKDLLIDLPDAHWLPVTIDFEKFSRVALDSPIYPDPTMKLRVLFLPSRSWLKSADLIEPVLLKLRDEGIISYHSYLAAGETLKHSEIPGVMANVDLVIDQFLGVVGVFPIEALAAGRLVMSFVPPQTGEIPIINITPETLESEIRRVAASKPRPFEGIEYARRWHDGRESLLALAEVFGFKV
;
A
#
# COMPACT_ATOMS: atom_id res chain seq x y z
N LEU A 1 -19.87 -35.13 -2.44
CA LEU A 1 -18.51 -34.79 -2.04
C LEU A 1 -18.37 -35.00 -0.52
N LYS A 2 -17.95 -36.18 -0.09
CA LYS A 2 -17.59 -36.44 1.32
C LYS A 2 -16.18 -35.89 1.54
N PHE A 3 -16.05 -34.65 2.03
CA PHE A 3 -14.81 -34.19 2.65
C PHE A 3 -14.55 -35.08 3.86
N ARG A 4 -13.44 -35.80 3.85
CA ARG A 4 -12.95 -36.52 5.03
C ARG A 4 -12.46 -35.48 6.03
N LEU A 5 -13.23 -35.31 7.09
CA LEU A 5 -12.86 -34.59 8.33
C LEU A 5 -11.81 -35.39 9.10
N PHE A 6 -10.61 -35.61 8.52
CA PHE A 6 -9.54 -36.33 9.21
C PHE A 6 -8.22 -35.62 8.92
N GLN A 7 -7.75 -34.96 9.90
CA GLN A 7 -6.40 -34.45 10.27
C GLN A 7 -6.40 -32.98 10.73
N LEU A 8 -7.18 -32.71 11.78
CA LEU A 8 -7.14 -31.42 12.51
C LEU A 8 -5.97 -31.31 13.50
N LEU A 9 -4.98 -32.22 13.48
CA LEU A 9 -4.00 -32.32 14.55
C LEU A 9 -2.54 -31.97 14.20
N THR A 10 -2.23 -31.59 12.96
CA THR A 10 -0.86 -31.17 12.59
C THR A 10 -0.83 -30.08 11.53
N SER A 11 -1.71 -29.08 11.63
CA SER A 11 -1.58 -27.88 10.80
C SER A 11 -0.40 -27.06 11.35
N PRO A 12 0.59 -26.66 10.50
CA PRO A 12 1.64 -25.74 10.93
C PRO A 12 1.08 -24.37 11.32
N PHE A 13 -0.21 -24.10 11.07
CA PHE A 13 -0.93 -22.88 11.43
C PHE A 13 -1.66 -23.09 12.76
N GLN A 14 -0.94 -22.90 13.88
CA GLN A 14 -1.44 -23.14 15.24
C GLN A 14 -2.54 -22.18 15.72
N SER A 15 -2.81 -21.08 15.01
CA SER A 15 -3.81 -20.10 15.42
C SER A 15 -5.00 -20.07 14.47
N LYS A 16 -6.21 -19.92 15.05
CA LYS A 16 -7.45 -19.69 14.29
C LYS A 16 -7.65 -18.17 14.21
N PRO A 17 -7.23 -17.49 13.14
CA PRO A 17 -7.35 -16.03 13.06
C PRO A 17 -8.84 -15.64 13.00
N THR A 18 -9.14 -14.44 13.49
CA THR A 18 -10.45 -13.82 13.32
C THR A 18 -10.54 -13.21 11.91
N PHE A 19 -9.47 -12.58 11.46
CA PHE A 19 -9.30 -12.07 10.11
C PHE A 19 -8.09 -12.72 9.43
N LEU A 20 -8.27 -13.13 8.18
CA LEU A 20 -7.18 -13.47 7.27
C LEU A 20 -7.12 -12.40 6.17
N ILE A 21 -5.96 -11.77 5.96
CA ILE A 21 -5.78 -10.65 5.05
C ILE A 21 -4.72 -11.02 4.01
N GLY A 22 -5.05 -10.99 2.75
CA GLY A 22 -4.10 -11.33 1.68
C GLY A 22 -4.76 -11.43 0.30
N PRO A 23 -4.04 -11.96 -0.68
CA PRO A 23 -2.73 -12.61 -0.60
C PRO A 23 -1.55 -11.76 -1.12
N THR A 24 -1.62 -10.43 -1.09
CA THR A 24 -0.54 -9.59 -1.66
C THR A 24 0.35 -8.92 -0.62
N ASN A 25 -0.21 -8.57 0.54
CA ASN A 25 0.44 -7.74 1.55
C ASN A 25 1.08 -6.48 0.95
N SER A 26 0.34 -5.79 0.10
CA SER A 26 0.81 -4.61 -0.64
C SER A 26 1.27 -3.51 0.32
N ALA A 27 2.51 -3.05 0.15
CA ALA A 27 3.15 -2.06 1.02
C ALA A 27 3.01 -2.38 2.53
N ASN A 28 3.08 -3.66 2.90
CA ASN A 28 2.92 -4.18 4.27
C ASN A 28 1.53 -3.98 4.90
N GLN A 29 0.53 -3.61 4.12
CA GLN A 29 -0.77 -3.22 4.67
C GLN A 29 -1.48 -4.38 5.34
N GLY A 30 -1.51 -5.56 4.71
CA GLY A 30 -2.10 -6.76 5.30
C GLY A 30 -1.54 -7.08 6.68
N THR A 31 -0.21 -6.98 6.86
CA THR A 31 0.45 -7.22 8.15
C THR A 31 0.11 -6.14 9.18
N LEU A 32 0.10 -4.87 8.78
CA LEU A 32 -0.17 -3.76 9.70
C LEU A 32 -1.64 -3.79 10.17
N TRP A 33 -2.59 -4.05 9.30
CA TRP A 33 -4.00 -4.24 9.68
C TRP A 33 -4.18 -5.47 10.57
N ALA A 34 -3.54 -6.61 10.25
CA ALA A 34 -3.60 -7.81 11.08
C ALA A 34 -3.06 -7.54 12.50
N ARG A 35 -1.94 -6.83 12.63
CA ARG A 35 -1.37 -6.42 13.92
C ARG A 35 -2.30 -5.48 14.68
N THR A 36 -2.90 -4.52 13.99
CA THR A 36 -3.82 -3.55 14.59
C THR A 36 -5.08 -4.24 15.14
N LEU A 37 -5.68 -5.15 14.36
CA LEU A 37 -6.80 -5.99 14.78
C LEU A 37 -6.41 -6.87 15.99
N THR A 38 -5.22 -7.46 15.97
CA THR A 38 -4.74 -8.31 17.07
C THR A 38 -4.57 -7.53 18.38
N LYS A 39 -4.11 -6.28 18.33
CA LYS A 39 -3.97 -5.40 19.50
C LYS A 39 -5.30 -5.15 20.22
N VAL A 40 -6.42 -5.18 19.51
CA VAL A 40 -7.77 -5.00 20.08
C VAL A 40 -8.48 -6.33 20.38
N GLY A 41 -7.74 -7.43 20.50
CA GLY A 41 -8.29 -8.73 20.87
C GLY A 41 -8.92 -9.53 19.74
N LEU A 42 -8.66 -9.14 18.47
CA LEU A 42 -9.10 -9.86 17.28
C LEU A 42 -7.88 -10.51 16.58
N PRO A 43 -7.40 -11.68 17.02
CA PRO A 43 -6.23 -12.33 16.44
C PRO A 43 -6.37 -12.43 14.93
N SER A 44 -5.41 -11.90 14.20
CA SER A 44 -5.48 -11.78 12.75
C SER A 44 -4.14 -12.11 12.11
N GLN A 45 -4.15 -12.57 10.87
CA GLN A 45 -2.95 -12.98 10.14
C GLN A 45 -2.95 -12.40 8.73
N SER A 46 -1.76 -12.04 8.27
CA SER A 46 -1.50 -11.65 6.90
C SER A 46 -0.97 -12.82 6.08
N LEU A 47 -1.39 -12.89 4.82
CA LEU A 47 -0.95 -13.88 3.84
C LEU A 47 -0.29 -13.16 2.67
N ARG A 48 0.83 -13.70 2.17
CA ARG A 48 1.44 -13.27 0.92
C ARG A 48 1.80 -14.45 0.04
N ILE A 49 1.43 -14.37 -1.24
CA ILE A 49 1.82 -15.30 -2.29
C ILE A 49 2.62 -14.50 -3.31
N SER A 50 3.92 -14.76 -3.43
CA SER A 50 4.81 -14.00 -4.33
C SER A 50 5.67 -14.91 -5.20
N GLY A 51 6.27 -14.31 -6.27
CA GLY A 51 7.13 -15.04 -7.18
C GLY A 51 8.52 -15.32 -6.63
N ASP A 52 9.02 -14.43 -5.80
CA ASP A 52 10.36 -14.45 -5.25
C ASP A 52 10.38 -13.73 -3.90
N PHE A 53 11.10 -14.27 -2.92
CA PHE A 53 11.33 -13.69 -1.61
C PHE A 53 12.75 -13.13 -1.44
N SER A 54 13.60 -13.21 -2.45
CA SER A 54 14.99 -12.70 -2.39
C SER A 54 15.03 -11.20 -2.06
N ASN A 55 13.94 -10.46 -2.34
CA ASN A 55 13.76 -9.05 -2.02
C ASN A 55 12.61 -8.84 -1.02
N GLU A 56 12.67 -9.51 0.13
CA GLU A 56 11.68 -9.31 1.19
C GLU A 56 11.82 -7.93 1.83
N TRP A 57 10.97 -7.01 1.37
CA TRP A 57 10.88 -5.65 1.92
C TRP A 57 10.04 -5.62 3.19
N PHE A 58 9.12 -6.57 3.34
CA PHE A 58 8.15 -6.59 4.44
C PHE A 58 7.98 -7.99 5.01
N THR A 59 7.81 -8.07 6.32
CA THR A 59 7.45 -9.32 7.00
C THR A 59 5.96 -9.63 6.80
N THR A 60 5.63 -10.91 6.68
CA THR A 60 4.26 -11.42 6.56
C THR A 60 4.11 -12.63 7.46
N ASP A 61 2.94 -12.79 8.10
CA ASP A 61 2.74 -13.91 9.03
C ASP A 61 2.78 -15.25 8.29
N ILE A 62 2.24 -15.29 7.07
CA ILE A 62 2.23 -16.47 6.21
C ILE A 62 2.72 -16.05 4.82
N ALA A 63 3.86 -16.56 4.41
CA ALA A 63 4.46 -16.29 3.12
C ALA A 63 4.62 -17.58 2.33
N LEU A 64 4.17 -17.59 1.07
CA LEU A 64 4.32 -18.70 0.13
C LEU A 64 4.92 -18.21 -1.18
N THR A 65 5.90 -18.94 -1.70
CA THR A 65 6.35 -18.76 -3.07
C THR A 65 5.27 -19.23 -4.05
N ARG A 66 5.33 -18.78 -5.31
CA ARG A 66 4.43 -19.30 -6.35
C ARG A 66 4.61 -20.79 -6.59
N VAL A 67 5.80 -21.32 -6.36
CA VAL A 67 6.10 -22.77 -6.47
C VAL A 67 5.39 -23.53 -5.37
N GLU A 68 5.55 -23.11 -4.11
CA GLU A 68 4.83 -23.70 -2.98
C GLU A 68 3.32 -23.58 -3.13
N TRP A 69 2.81 -22.42 -3.57
CA TRP A 69 1.40 -22.22 -3.88
C TRP A 69 0.93 -23.10 -5.03
N GLY A 70 1.83 -23.51 -5.93
CA GLY A 70 1.60 -24.51 -6.97
C GLY A 70 1.37 -25.92 -6.42
N ASP A 71 1.88 -26.26 -5.24
CA ASP A 71 1.74 -27.55 -4.60
C ASP A 71 0.33 -27.80 -4.05
N PHE A 72 -0.20 -29.02 -4.25
CA PHE A 72 -1.56 -29.35 -3.81
C PHE A 72 -1.67 -29.37 -2.28
N SER A 73 -0.69 -29.86 -1.57
CA SER A 73 -0.72 -29.96 -0.11
C SER A 73 -0.71 -28.57 0.54
N ARG A 74 0.05 -27.64 -0.02
CA ARG A 74 0.06 -26.23 0.45
C ARG A 74 -1.27 -25.53 0.21
N ARG A 75 -1.91 -25.76 -0.92
CA ARG A 75 -3.26 -25.24 -1.16
C ARG A 75 -4.31 -25.82 -0.23
N GLN A 76 -4.19 -27.13 0.09
CA GLN A 76 -5.06 -27.73 1.09
C GLN A 76 -4.85 -27.08 2.47
N GLN A 77 -3.60 -26.80 2.87
CA GLN A 77 -3.30 -26.09 4.11
C GLN A 77 -3.90 -24.67 4.11
N LEU A 78 -3.84 -23.95 2.98
CA LEU A 78 -4.51 -22.65 2.85
C LEU A 78 -6.04 -22.77 2.97
N ALA A 79 -6.64 -23.79 2.36
CA ALA A 79 -8.08 -24.05 2.50
C ALA A 79 -8.45 -24.34 3.96
N ASP A 80 -7.65 -25.13 4.66
CA ASP A 80 -7.83 -25.43 6.08
C ASP A 80 -7.67 -24.18 6.95
N LEU A 81 -6.71 -23.30 6.63
CA LEU A 81 -6.53 -22.01 7.28
C LEU A 81 -7.77 -21.14 7.10
N VAL A 82 -8.25 -20.97 5.87
CA VAL A 82 -9.46 -20.18 5.59
C VAL A 82 -10.67 -20.79 6.29
N ALA A 83 -10.84 -22.11 6.24
CA ALA A 83 -11.92 -22.79 6.93
C ALA A 83 -11.83 -22.60 8.46
N SER A 84 -10.62 -22.54 9.03
CA SER A 84 -10.39 -22.31 10.45
C SER A 84 -10.54 -20.84 10.86
N THR A 85 -10.42 -19.89 9.93
CA THR A 85 -10.62 -18.46 10.20
C THR A 85 -12.01 -18.25 10.82
N LYS A 86 -12.06 -17.51 11.94
CA LYS A 86 -13.32 -17.42 12.70
C LYS A 86 -14.40 -16.61 11.98
N ASN A 87 -14.01 -15.52 11.28
CA ASN A 87 -15.02 -14.57 10.82
C ASN A 87 -14.79 -14.07 9.37
N VAL A 88 -13.67 -13.42 9.06
CA VAL A 88 -13.52 -12.60 7.85
C VAL A 88 -12.28 -12.96 7.06
N VAL A 89 -12.42 -13.02 5.74
CA VAL A 89 -11.32 -13.07 4.78
C VAL A 89 -11.33 -11.77 3.96
N LEU A 90 -10.25 -10.99 4.06
CA LEU A 90 -10.05 -9.78 3.26
C LEU A 90 -9.14 -10.12 2.08
N ILE A 91 -9.67 -10.01 0.87
CA ILE A 91 -8.97 -10.33 -0.37
C ILE A 91 -8.39 -9.06 -0.97
N GLU A 92 -7.08 -9.03 -1.14
CA GLU A 92 -6.38 -7.90 -1.75
C GLU A 92 -6.33 -8.03 -3.27
N SER A 93 -6.69 -6.95 -3.99
CA SER A 93 -6.51 -6.79 -5.43
C SER A 93 -7.16 -7.88 -6.28
N LEU A 94 -8.22 -8.53 -5.79
CA LEU A 94 -8.88 -9.68 -6.44
C LEU A 94 -7.88 -10.78 -6.83
N ARG A 95 -6.88 -11.04 -5.97
CA ARG A 95 -5.92 -12.13 -6.20
C ARG A 95 -6.42 -13.42 -5.56
N PRO A 96 -6.39 -14.55 -6.29
CA PRO A 96 -6.83 -15.82 -5.74
C PRO A 96 -5.92 -16.31 -4.61
N ILE A 97 -6.53 -16.91 -3.58
CA ILE A 97 -5.86 -17.60 -2.48
C ILE A 97 -5.69 -19.07 -2.82
N PHE A 98 -6.72 -19.68 -3.40
CA PHE A 98 -6.70 -21.06 -3.86
C PHE A 98 -6.47 -21.07 -5.38
N ARG A 99 -5.50 -21.79 -5.84
CA ARG A 99 -5.40 -22.07 -7.28
C ARG A 99 -6.26 -23.28 -7.60
N LEU A 100 -7.48 -23.07 -8.04
CA LEU A 100 -8.27 -24.14 -8.59
C LEU A 100 -7.72 -24.48 -9.97
N LEU A 101 -7.03 -25.60 -10.04
CA LEU A 101 -6.21 -26.01 -11.19
C LEU A 101 -7.00 -26.35 -12.46
N ASN A 102 -8.33 -26.34 -12.39
CA ASN A 102 -9.17 -26.76 -13.49
C ASN A 102 -10.39 -25.85 -13.61
N ALA A 103 -10.18 -24.57 -13.87
CA ALA A 103 -11.23 -23.80 -14.54
C ALA A 103 -11.42 -24.39 -15.95
N ARG A 104 -12.02 -25.61 -16.01
CA ARG A 104 -12.33 -26.29 -17.28
C ARG A 104 -13.32 -25.51 -18.13
N ASP A 105 -13.97 -24.52 -17.53
CA ASP A 105 -15.01 -23.68 -18.10
C ASP A 105 -14.57 -22.22 -18.35
N GLY A 106 -13.29 -21.90 -18.16
CA GLY A 106 -12.78 -20.55 -18.39
C GLY A 106 -13.19 -19.50 -17.35
N ARG A 107 -13.76 -19.91 -16.19
CA ARG A 107 -14.12 -18.98 -15.12
C ARG A 107 -12.88 -18.35 -14.51
N ASN A 108 -13.04 -17.11 -14.06
CA ASN A 108 -11.97 -16.42 -13.35
C ASN A 108 -11.71 -17.11 -11.99
N PRO A 109 -10.47 -17.53 -11.66
CA PRO A 109 -10.17 -18.27 -10.43
C PRO A 109 -10.61 -17.57 -9.15
N ILE A 110 -10.67 -16.24 -9.12
CA ILE A 110 -11.13 -15.51 -7.93
C ILE A 110 -12.62 -15.70 -7.65
N LEU A 111 -13.45 -15.90 -8.66
CA LEU A 111 -14.88 -16.16 -8.45
C LEU A 111 -15.08 -17.47 -7.71
N GLU A 112 -14.32 -18.52 -8.07
CA GLU A 112 -14.36 -19.80 -7.40
C GLU A 112 -13.86 -19.69 -5.94
N ASP A 113 -12.82 -18.89 -5.70
CA ASP A 113 -12.34 -18.62 -4.33
C ASP A 113 -13.41 -17.94 -3.49
N LEU A 114 -14.08 -16.92 -4.03
CA LEU A 114 -15.16 -16.21 -3.34
C LEU A 114 -16.33 -17.14 -3.01
N GLU A 115 -16.75 -17.99 -3.96
CA GLU A 115 -17.78 -18.99 -3.73
C GLU A 115 -17.39 -19.98 -2.63
N LEU A 116 -16.15 -20.51 -2.65
CA LEU A 116 -15.65 -21.43 -1.63
C LEU A 116 -15.58 -20.80 -0.25
N ILE A 117 -15.09 -19.58 -0.13
CA ILE A 117 -15.00 -18.85 1.14
C ILE A 117 -16.40 -18.65 1.73
N LYS A 118 -17.38 -18.29 0.90
CA LYS A 118 -18.78 -18.16 1.32
C LYS A 118 -19.38 -19.50 1.74
N LEU A 119 -19.12 -20.59 0.99
CA LEU A 119 -19.55 -21.95 1.35
C LEU A 119 -18.95 -22.43 2.68
N MET A 120 -17.76 -21.96 3.04
CA MET A 120 -17.15 -22.18 4.35
C MET A 120 -17.79 -21.31 5.47
N GLY A 121 -18.83 -20.54 5.16
CA GLY A 121 -19.53 -19.67 6.11
C GLY A 121 -18.75 -18.45 6.54
N LYS A 122 -17.75 -18.00 5.76
CA LYS A 122 -16.93 -16.82 6.09
C LYS A 122 -17.50 -15.58 5.42
N LYS A 123 -17.41 -14.44 6.14
CA LYS A 123 -17.59 -13.13 5.53
C LYS A 123 -16.35 -12.83 4.65
N VAL A 124 -16.56 -12.19 3.52
CA VAL A 124 -15.50 -11.79 2.60
C VAL A 124 -15.65 -10.33 2.21
N ALA A 125 -14.55 -9.63 2.03
CA ALA A 125 -14.50 -8.31 1.41
C ALA A 125 -13.27 -8.19 0.51
N VAL A 126 -13.28 -7.22 -0.39
CA VAL A 126 -12.19 -6.95 -1.32
C VAL A 126 -11.56 -5.60 -1.02
N ILE A 127 -10.22 -5.55 -1.04
CA ILE A 127 -9.43 -4.35 -0.85
C ILE A 127 -8.68 -4.05 -2.15
N PHE A 128 -8.80 -2.80 -2.63
CA PHE A 128 -8.04 -2.28 -3.76
C PHE A 128 -7.00 -1.24 -3.28
N HIS A 129 -5.79 -1.34 -3.84
CA HIS A 129 -4.63 -0.55 -3.39
C HIS A 129 -4.24 0.59 -4.34
N GLY A 130 -4.74 0.60 -5.57
CA GLY A 130 -4.38 1.63 -6.54
C GLY A 130 -4.46 1.15 -7.98
N SER A 131 -3.34 0.76 -8.54
CA SER A 131 -3.25 0.31 -9.95
C SER A 131 -4.02 -0.98 -10.28
N ASP A 132 -4.64 -1.59 -9.31
CA ASP A 132 -5.52 -2.75 -9.43
C ASP A 132 -6.97 -2.36 -9.75
N ILE A 133 -7.35 -1.09 -9.52
CA ILE A 133 -8.71 -0.58 -9.80
C ILE A 133 -8.72 0.79 -10.49
N ARG A 134 -7.64 1.59 -10.38
CA ARG A 134 -7.55 2.92 -10.97
C ARG A 134 -7.62 2.85 -12.49
N ASP A 135 -8.64 3.48 -13.08
CA ASP A 135 -8.73 3.61 -14.53
C ASP A 135 -7.64 4.57 -15.04
N ALA A 136 -6.72 4.04 -15.85
CA ALA A 136 -5.59 4.81 -16.34
C ALA A 136 -6.01 5.94 -17.31
N LYS A 137 -7.07 5.73 -18.09
CA LYS A 137 -7.58 6.73 -19.04
C LYS A 137 -8.27 7.89 -18.31
N GLU A 138 -9.16 7.55 -17.38
CA GLU A 138 -9.85 8.54 -16.55
C GLU A 138 -8.87 9.30 -15.65
N HIS A 139 -7.85 8.59 -15.11
CA HIS A 139 -6.80 9.23 -14.34
C HIS A 139 -5.99 10.22 -15.20
N ALA A 140 -5.61 9.86 -16.42
CA ALA A 140 -4.91 10.75 -17.33
C ALA A 140 -5.77 11.96 -17.70
N ALA A 141 -7.08 11.79 -17.89
CA ALA A 141 -7.98 12.89 -18.20
C ALA A 141 -8.10 13.93 -17.09
N ARG A 142 -7.98 13.51 -15.81
CA ARG A 142 -8.09 14.39 -14.63
C ARG A 142 -6.77 14.86 -14.03
N ASN A 143 -5.65 14.23 -14.37
CA ASN A 143 -4.32 14.59 -13.89
C ASN A 143 -3.38 14.90 -15.05
N PRO A 144 -3.00 16.19 -15.27
CA PRO A 144 -2.12 16.58 -16.38
C PRO A 144 -0.70 15.99 -16.25
N PHE A 145 -0.30 15.56 -15.06
CA PHE A 145 1.01 14.96 -14.80
C PHE A 145 0.95 13.44 -14.67
N SER A 146 -0.15 12.84 -15.12
CA SER A 146 -0.34 11.40 -15.05
C SER A 146 0.73 10.65 -15.86
N PRO A 147 1.41 9.66 -15.28
CA PRO A 147 2.32 8.82 -16.04
C PRO A 147 1.61 7.97 -17.10
N PHE A 148 0.28 7.94 -17.06
CA PHE A 148 -0.55 7.19 -18.00
C PHE A 148 -0.83 7.92 -19.33
N HIS A 149 -0.28 9.12 -19.52
CA HIS A 149 -0.26 9.78 -20.83
C HIS A 149 0.68 9.10 -21.82
N ASN A 150 1.73 8.43 -21.31
CA ASN A 150 2.75 7.78 -22.13
C ASN A 150 2.46 6.29 -22.25
N GLU A 151 2.32 5.79 -23.48
CA GLU A 151 2.14 4.37 -23.73
C GLU A 151 3.43 3.59 -23.40
N SER A 152 3.27 2.46 -22.71
CA SER A 152 4.37 1.55 -22.38
C SER A 152 3.85 0.13 -22.20
N PRO A 153 4.70 -0.91 -22.34
CA PRO A 153 4.31 -2.29 -22.06
C PRO A 153 3.85 -2.50 -20.61
N GLU A 154 4.40 -1.73 -19.67
CA GLU A 154 4.00 -1.72 -18.25
C GLU A 154 2.59 -1.16 -18.07
N LEU A 155 2.26 -0.08 -18.80
CA LEU A 155 0.93 0.50 -18.80
C LEU A 155 -0.11 -0.44 -19.40
N GLU A 156 0.21 -1.11 -20.50
CA GLU A 156 -0.69 -2.11 -21.10
C GLU A 156 -1.02 -3.24 -20.10
N LYS A 157 0.00 -3.80 -19.44
CA LYS A 157 -0.20 -4.84 -18.41
C LYS A 157 -1.05 -4.35 -17.25
N LEU A 158 -0.87 -3.08 -16.86
CA LEU A 158 -1.65 -2.45 -15.80
C LEU A 158 -3.11 -2.30 -16.24
N ARG A 159 -3.36 -1.75 -17.44
CA ARG A 159 -4.71 -1.60 -18.02
C ARG A 159 -5.45 -2.94 -18.11
N ALA A 160 -4.77 -3.98 -18.62
CA ALA A 160 -5.36 -5.31 -18.71
C ALA A 160 -5.82 -5.83 -17.35
N ARG A 161 -4.97 -5.71 -16.33
CA ARG A 161 -5.30 -6.12 -14.96
C ARG A 161 -6.46 -5.31 -14.37
N THR A 162 -6.44 -4.00 -14.56
CA THR A 162 -7.53 -3.13 -14.08
C THR A 162 -8.84 -3.52 -14.76
N ALA A 163 -8.82 -3.74 -16.06
CA ALA A 163 -10.01 -4.16 -16.82
C ALA A 163 -10.57 -5.51 -16.32
N GLU A 164 -9.70 -6.49 -16.01
CA GLU A 164 -10.10 -7.77 -15.41
C GLU A 164 -10.83 -7.56 -14.07
N ASN A 165 -10.30 -6.71 -13.20
CA ASN A 165 -10.89 -6.43 -11.89
C ASN A 165 -12.21 -5.65 -12.03
N VAL A 166 -12.26 -4.64 -12.90
CA VAL A 166 -13.47 -3.85 -13.16
C VAL A 166 -14.60 -4.74 -13.70
N ALA A 167 -14.29 -5.70 -14.57
CA ALA A 167 -15.27 -6.65 -15.09
C ALA A 167 -15.94 -7.52 -14.01
N LEU A 168 -15.32 -7.66 -12.83
CA LEU A 168 -15.86 -8.41 -11.70
C LEU A 168 -16.73 -7.57 -10.76
N LEU A 169 -16.69 -6.24 -10.84
CA LEU A 169 -17.46 -5.37 -9.94
C LEU A 169 -18.98 -5.64 -9.95
N PRO A 170 -19.65 -5.89 -11.09
CA PRO A 170 -21.06 -6.22 -11.09
C PRO A 170 -21.38 -7.47 -10.27
N PHE A 171 -20.53 -8.51 -10.36
CA PHE A 171 -20.68 -9.71 -9.54
C PHE A 171 -20.47 -9.40 -8.05
N LEU A 172 -19.41 -8.69 -7.68
CA LEU A 172 -19.15 -8.34 -6.27
C LEU A 172 -20.32 -7.56 -5.66
N ARG A 173 -20.91 -6.63 -6.41
CA ARG A 173 -22.06 -5.84 -5.99
C ARG A 173 -23.33 -6.69 -5.86
N SER A 174 -23.61 -7.59 -6.81
CA SER A 174 -24.77 -8.51 -6.73
C SER A 174 -24.69 -9.44 -5.53
N GLU A 175 -23.48 -9.87 -5.19
CA GLU A 175 -23.21 -10.71 -4.02
C GLU A 175 -23.06 -9.93 -2.70
N LYS A 176 -23.22 -8.59 -2.75
CA LYS A 176 -23.09 -7.66 -1.61
C LYS A 176 -21.75 -7.82 -0.88
N ILE A 177 -20.67 -8.08 -1.63
CA ILE A 177 -19.31 -8.16 -1.08
C ILE A 177 -18.82 -6.74 -0.84
N PRO A 178 -18.48 -6.37 0.41
CA PRO A 178 -17.96 -5.04 0.70
C PRO A 178 -16.66 -4.76 -0.04
N LEU A 179 -16.52 -3.53 -0.55
CA LEU A 179 -15.36 -3.07 -1.28
C LEU A 179 -14.64 -2.01 -0.45
N PHE A 180 -13.33 -2.11 -0.38
CA PHE A 180 -12.47 -1.13 0.28
C PHE A 180 -11.44 -0.57 -0.69
N VAL A 181 -11.08 0.69 -0.50
CA VAL A 181 -9.98 1.36 -1.19
C VAL A 181 -9.03 1.98 -0.17
N THR A 182 -7.72 1.92 -0.44
CA THR A 182 -6.72 2.34 0.54
C THR A 182 -6.37 3.83 0.48
N THR A 183 -6.66 4.50 -0.63
CA THR A 183 -6.42 5.92 -0.82
C THR A 183 -7.68 6.62 -1.32
N LYS A 184 -7.92 7.86 -0.85
CA LYS A 184 -9.17 8.59 -1.13
C LYS A 184 -9.39 8.89 -2.62
N ASP A 185 -8.33 9.04 -3.40
CA ASP A 185 -8.44 9.25 -4.84
C ASP A 185 -9.16 8.10 -5.56
N LEU A 186 -9.06 6.87 -5.03
CA LEU A 186 -9.73 5.70 -5.60
C LEU A 186 -11.26 5.72 -5.40
N LEU A 187 -11.79 6.53 -4.49
CA LEU A 187 -13.24 6.75 -4.38
C LEU A 187 -13.83 7.44 -5.61
N ILE A 188 -13.01 8.04 -6.46
CA ILE A 188 -13.45 8.57 -7.76
C ILE A 188 -13.73 7.42 -8.72
N ASP A 189 -12.86 6.41 -8.74
CA ASP A 189 -13.00 5.24 -9.62
C ASP A 189 -14.01 4.21 -9.04
N LEU A 190 -14.17 4.18 -7.71
CA LEU A 190 -15.03 3.23 -6.99
C LEU A 190 -15.79 3.95 -5.85
N PRO A 191 -16.84 4.75 -6.17
CA PRO A 191 -17.50 5.62 -5.21
C PRO A 191 -18.35 4.87 -4.16
N ASP A 192 -18.67 3.62 -4.38
CA ASP A 192 -19.39 2.74 -3.46
C ASP A 192 -18.48 1.94 -2.51
N ALA A 193 -17.17 2.16 -2.56
CA ALA A 193 -16.23 1.54 -1.65
C ALA A 193 -16.09 2.32 -0.33
N HIS A 194 -15.72 1.61 0.72
CA HIS A 194 -15.29 2.20 1.99
C HIS A 194 -13.83 2.60 1.92
N TRP A 195 -13.48 3.75 2.47
CA TRP A 195 -12.08 4.10 2.63
C TRP A 195 -11.47 3.34 3.81
N LEU A 196 -10.51 2.46 3.53
CA LEU A 196 -9.66 1.77 4.51
C LEU A 196 -8.29 2.45 4.50
N PRO A 197 -8.01 3.39 5.41
CA PRO A 197 -6.75 4.12 5.41
C PRO A 197 -5.54 3.21 5.43
N VAL A 198 -4.49 3.57 4.69
CA VAL A 198 -3.20 2.91 4.87
C VAL A 198 -2.74 3.08 6.31
N THR A 199 -2.16 2.04 6.88
CA THR A 199 -1.61 2.03 8.25
C THR A 199 -0.10 2.04 8.16
N ILE A 200 0.56 2.77 9.05
CA ILE A 200 2.02 2.78 9.22
C ILE A 200 2.43 2.29 10.60
N ASP A 201 3.68 1.91 10.78
CA ASP A 201 4.27 1.72 12.11
C ASP A 201 4.57 3.09 12.72
N PHE A 202 3.50 3.76 13.20
CA PHE A 202 3.57 5.14 13.66
C PHE A 202 4.62 5.34 14.75
N GLU A 203 4.72 4.42 15.71
CA GLU A 203 5.70 4.55 16.80
C GLU A 203 7.14 4.49 16.29
N LYS A 204 7.41 3.63 15.31
CA LYS A 204 8.73 3.50 14.70
C LYS A 204 9.15 4.79 13.99
N PHE A 205 8.25 5.40 13.21
CA PHE A 205 8.56 6.61 12.45
C PHE A 205 8.54 7.87 13.33
N SER A 206 7.63 7.97 14.30
CA SER A 206 7.58 9.14 15.19
C SER A 206 8.81 9.27 16.09
N ARG A 207 9.48 8.17 16.42
CA ARG A 207 10.79 8.21 17.09
C ARG A 207 11.84 8.95 16.29
N VAL A 208 11.82 8.83 14.96
CA VAL A 208 12.76 9.58 14.08
C VAL A 208 12.58 11.08 14.29
N ALA A 209 11.35 11.57 14.44
CA ALA A 209 11.09 12.99 14.69
C ALA A 209 11.67 13.48 16.03
N LEU A 210 11.66 12.61 17.06
CA LEU A 210 12.17 12.92 18.39
C LEU A 210 13.70 12.86 18.43
N ASP A 211 14.28 11.82 17.85
CA ASP A 211 15.71 11.52 17.97
C ASP A 211 16.56 12.30 16.95
N SER A 212 15.97 12.71 15.83
CA SER A 212 16.66 13.34 14.71
C SER A 212 15.82 14.48 14.12
N PRO A 213 15.83 15.66 14.76
CA PRO A 213 15.09 16.82 14.26
C PRO A 213 15.60 17.27 12.89
N ILE A 214 14.72 17.90 12.11
CA ILE A 214 15.12 18.54 10.86
C ILE A 214 15.99 19.76 11.14
N TYR A 215 16.85 20.11 10.17
CA TYR A 215 17.78 21.24 10.28
C TYR A 215 18.57 21.22 11.59
N PRO A 216 19.31 20.13 11.90
CA PRO A 216 20.09 20.05 13.14
C PRO A 216 21.14 21.16 13.24
N ASP A 217 21.58 21.64 12.08
CA ASP A 217 22.48 22.81 11.95
C ASP A 217 21.89 23.75 10.85
N PRO A 218 21.55 25.00 11.21
CA PRO A 218 21.02 25.99 10.27
C PRO A 218 21.94 26.32 9.09
N THR A 219 23.24 26.05 9.21
CA THR A 219 24.23 26.33 8.15
C THR A 219 24.31 25.21 7.12
N MET A 220 23.76 24.01 7.45
CA MET A 220 23.78 22.90 6.53
C MET A 220 22.77 23.10 5.36
N LYS A 221 23.12 22.52 4.22
CA LYS A 221 22.25 22.44 3.05
C LYS A 221 21.02 21.62 3.38
N LEU A 222 19.91 21.92 2.72
CA LEU A 222 18.68 21.12 2.78
C LEU A 222 18.98 19.68 2.32
N ARG A 223 18.74 18.70 3.18
CA ARG A 223 18.95 17.27 2.88
C ARG A 223 17.66 16.69 2.28
N VAL A 224 17.75 16.21 1.05
CA VAL A 224 16.58 15.76 0.27
C VAL A 224 16.64 14.26 0.03
N LEU A 225 15.49 13.61 0.14
CA LEU A 225 15.29 12.19 -0.17
C LEU A 225 14.25 12.02 -1.28
N PHE A 226 14.60 11.23 -2.30
CA PHE A 226 13.69 10.74 -3.32
C PHE A 226 13.95 9.26 -3.56
N LEU A 227 12.95 8.40 -3.34
CA LEU A 227 13.04 6.94 -3.44
C LEU A 227 11.92 6.38 -4.33
N PRO A 228 12.07 6.41 -5.64
CA PRO A 228 11.05 5.89 -6.55
C PRO A 228 11.08 4.36 -6.61
N SER A 229 10.10 3.67 -6.01
CA SER A 229 9.95 2.20 -6.10
C SER A 229 9.66 1.70 -7.52
N ARG A 230 9.06 2.56 -8.35
CA ARG A 230 8.84 2.35 -9.79
C ARG A 230 9.09 3.69 -10.48
N SER A 231 10.25 3.85 -11.09
CA SER A 231 10.70 5.10 -11.67
C SER A 231 9.69 5.76 -12.61
N TRP A 232 9.15 5.00 -13.57
CA TRP A 232 8.16 5.50 -14.53
C TRP A 232 6.84 5.96 -13.88
N LEU A 233 6.39 5.28 -12.82
CA LEU A 233 5.14 5.60 -12.12
C LEU A 233 5.31 6.77 -11.14
N LYS A 234 6.52 6.95 -10.64
CA LYS A 234 6.88 7.97 -9.64
C LYS A 234 7.46 9.24 -10.28
N SER A 235 7.33 9.40 -11.60
CA SER A 235 7.82 10.58 -12.34
C SER A 235 9.30 10.88 -12.12
N ALA A 236 10.13 9.83 -12.06
CA ALA A 236 11.56 9.98 -11.77
C ALA A 236 12.29 10.75 -12.89
N ASP A 237 11.81 10.63 -14.11
CA ASP A 237 12.28 11.37 -15.29
C ASP A 237 12.08 12.90 -15.18
N LEU A 238 11.11 13.35 -14.40
CA LEU A 238 10.82 14.75 -14.13
C LEU A 238 11.51 15.26 -12.86
N ILE A 239 11.59 14.42 -11.82
CA ILE A 239 12.09 14.83 -10.49
C ILE A 239 13.62 14.75 -10.41
N GLU A 240 14.22 13.63 -10.82
CA GLU A 240 15.64 13.34 -10.67
C GLU A 240 16.55 14.43 -11.31
N PRO A 241 16.30 14.90 -12.56
CA PRO A 241 17.12 15.92 -13.17
C PRO A 241 17.16 17.24 -12.38
N VAL A 242 16.03 17.63 -11.76
CA VAL A 242 15.94 18.83 -10.95
C VAL A 242 16.77 18.68 -9.67
N LEU A 243 16.71 17.51 -9.02
CA LEU A 243 17.48 17.24 -7.80
C LEU A 243 18.98 17.22 -8.08
N LEU A 244 19.41 16.60 -9.17
CA LEU A 244 20.82 16.58 -9.59
C LEU A 244 21.33 18.00 -9.87
N LYS A 245 20.57 18.80 -10.61
CA LYS A 245 20.89 20.22 -10.88
C LYS A 245 21.07 21.01 -9.58
N LEU A 246 20.10 20.94 -8.66
CA LEU A 246 20.14 21.68 -7.39
C LEU A 246 21.28 21.21 -6.47
N ARG A 247 21.61 19.93 -6.50
CA ARG A 247 22.79 19.38 -5.82
C ARG A 247 24.09 19.99 -6.38
N ASP A 248 24.24 20.01 -7.70
CA ASP A 248 25.42 20.48 -8.38
C ASP A 248 25.60 22.02 -8.23
N GLU A 249 24.51 22.76 -8.13
CA GLU A 249 24.48 24.16 -7.73
C GLU A 249 24.79 24.39 -6.24
N GLY A 250 24.84 23.33 -5.44
CA GLY A 250 25.16 23.43 -4.02
C GLY A 250 24.01 23.91 -3.14
N ILE A 251 22.78 23.92 -3.64
CA ILE A 251 21.54 24.33 -2.92
C ILE A 251 21.08 23.25 -1.94
N ILE A 252 21.15 21.98 -2.35
CA ILE A 252 20.71 20.82 -1.56
C ILE A 252 21.84 19.82 -1.36
N SER A 253 21.69 18.94 -0.38
CA SER A 253 22.40 17.69 -0.26
C SER A 253 21.47 16.55 -0.74
N TYR A 254 21.87 15.83 -1.75
CA TYR A 254 21.07 14.78 -2.36
C TYR A 254 21.96 13.61 -2.80
N HIS A 255 21.58 12.39 -2.39
CA HIS A 255 22.13 11.13 -2.88
C HIS A 255 21.12 10.48 -3.82
N SER A 256 21.52 10.20 -5.05
CA SER A 256 20.66 9.53 -6.02
C SER A 256 20.77 8.02 -5.87
N TYR A 257 19.83 7.41 -5.16
CA TYR A 257 19.70 5.95 -5.08
C TYR A 257 19.41 5.34 -6.46
N LEU A 258 18.65 6.06 -7.31
CA LEU A 258 18.33 5.61 -8.66
C LEU A 258 19.58 5.51 -9.54
N ALA A 259 20.40 6.56 -9.59
CA ALA A 259 21.62 6.57 -10.40
C ALA A 259 22.69 5.60 -9.86
N ALA A 260 22.72 5.39 -8.54
CA ALA A 260 23.60 4.42 -7.91
C ALA A 260 23.14 2.97 -8.09
N GLY A 261 21.91 2.74 -8.56
CA GLY A 261 21.33 1.39 -8.64
C GLY A 261 21.08 0.76 -7.28
N GLU A 262 20.97 1.59 -6.24
CA GLU A 262 20.79 1.14 -4.85
C GLU A 262 19.31 0.92 -4.53
N THR A 263 19.03 -0.13 -3.78
CA THR A 263 17.71 -0.41 -3.24
C THR A 263 17.78 -0.51 -1.73
N LEU A 264 16.84 0.12 -1.04
CA LEU A 264 16.75 0.08 0.42
C LEU A 264 15.66 -0.91 0.86
N LYS A 265 15.96 -1.68 1.90
CA LYS A 265 14.92 -2.46 2.59
C LYS A 265 14.03 -1.50 3.39
N HIS A 266 12.76 -1.81 3.52
CA HIS A 266 11.84 -0.96 4.31
C HIS A 266 12.30 -0.78 5.77
N SER A 267 13.01 -1.76 6.32
CA SER A 267 13.60 -1.67 7.66
C SER A 267 14.66 -0.58 7.81
N GLU A 268 15.28 -0.15 6.70
CA GLU A 268 16.34 0.87 6.65
C GLU A 268 15.78 2.30 6.50
N ILE A 269 14.53 2.41 6.04
CA ILE A 269 13.90 3.72 5.75
C ILE A 269 13.92 4.69 6.94
N PRO A 270 13.61 4.28 8.20
CA PRO A 270 13.70 5.20 9.33
C PRO A 270 15.10 5.78 9.54
N GLY A 271 16.14 4.95 9.37
CA GLY A 271 17.54 5.41 9.46
C GLY A 271 17.90 6.41 8.37
N VAL A 272 17.38 6.22 7.15
CA VAL A 272 17.56 7.19 6.06
C VAL A 272 16.78 8.46 6.34
N MET A 273 15.52 8.35 6.80
CA MET A 273 14.70 9.51 7.15
C MET A 273 15.29 10.33 8.29
N ALA A 274 16.07 9.73 9.20
CA ALA A 274 16.77 10.45 10.27
C ALA A 274 17.81 11.45 9.72
N ASN A 275 18.28 11.26 8.50
CA ASN A 275 19.34 12.04 7.88
C ASN A 275 18.84 13.00 6.80
N VAL A 276 17.53 13.23 6.68
CA VAL A 276 16.96 14.13 5.67
C VAL A 276 15.98 15.12 6.29
N ASP A 277 15.73 16.20 5.58
CA ASP A 277 14.81 17.27 6.01
C ASP A 277 13.54 17.26 5.16
N LEU A 278 13.69 16.95 3.86
CA LEU A 278 12.64 16.97 2.87
C LEU A 278 12.56 15.62 2.13
N VAL A 279 11.36 15.11 1.98
CA VAL A 279 11.04 13.93 1.15
C VAL A 279 10.21 14.37 -0.04
N ILE A 280 10.60 13.95 -1.24
CA ILE A 280 9.84 14.16 -2.46
C ILE A 280 9.22 12.83 -2.86
N ASP A 281 7.91 12.81 -3.21
CA ASP A 281 7.24 11.57 -3.58
C ASP A 281 7.00 11.48 -5.10
N GLN A 282 6.00 12.18 -5.65
CA GLN A 282 5.58 11.94 -7.04
C GLN A 282 4.58 12.97 -7.60
N PHE A 283 4.32 12.88 -8.92
CA PHE A 283 3.26 13.64 -9.59
C PHE A 283 2.02 12.80 -9.95
N LEU A 284 1.96 11.53 -9.55
CA LEU A 284 0.79 10.66 -9.80
C LEU A 284 -0.50 11.18 -9.14
N GLY A 285 -0.40 12.05 -8.13
CA GLY A 285 -1.57 12.56 -7.44
C GLY A 285 -2.17 11.59 -6.42
N VAL A 286 -1.33 10.76 -5.83
CA VAL A 286 -1.71 9.74 -4.83
C VAL A 286 -0.86 9.93 -3.59
N VAL A 287 -1.49 9.92 -2.42
CA VAL A 287 -0.77 9.91 -1.15
C VAL A 287 -0.74 8.49 -0.61
N GLY A 288 0.38 7.82 -0.85
CA GLY A 288 0.61 6.43 -0.42
C GLY A 288 1.30 6.32 0.94
N VAL A 289 1.89 5.15 1.22
CA VAL A 289 2.52 4.84 2.52
C VAL A 289 3.75 5.70 2.77
N PHE A 290 4.66 5.83 1.80
CA PHE A 290 5.94 6.49 1.97
C PHE A 290 5.85 7.98 2.40
N PRO A 291 5.03 8.84 1.77
CA PRO A 291 4.85 10.21 2.25
C PRO A 291 4.21 10.27 3.65
N ILE A 292 3.32 9.34 4.01
CA ILE A 292 2.75 9.29 5.37
C ILE A 292 3.81 8.88 6.41
N GLU A 293 4.69 7.95 6.09
CA GLU A 293 5.84 7.59 6.94
C GLU A 293 6.77 8.78 7.14
N ALA A 294 7.01 9.57 6.09
CA ALA A 294 7.82 10.79 6.16
C ALA A 294 7.17 11.87 7.05
N LEU A 295 5.86 12.07 6.93
CA LEU A 295 5.11 12.96 7.81
C LEU A 295 5.21 12.52 9.28
N ALA A 296 5.05 11.23 9.56
CA ALA A 296 5.19 10.67 10.90
C ALA A 296 6.62 10.83 11.45
N ALA A 297 7.63 10.75 10.57
CA ALA A 297 9.04 11.01 10.91
C ALA A 297 9.36 12.51 11.08
N GLY A 298 8.36 13.40 11.01
CA GLY A 298 8.54 14.84 11.14
C GLY A 298 9.32 15.46 9.99
N ARG A 299 9.29 14.86 8.81
CA ARG A 299 9.93 15.39 7.60
C ARG A 299 8.96 16.28 6.84
N LEU A 300 9.49 17.29 6.15
CA LEU A 300 8.74 17.98 5.11
C LEU A 300 8.48 17.01 3.97
N VAL A 301 7.32 17.10 3.35
CA VAL A 301 6.97 16.28 2.19
C VAL A 301 6.51 17.17 1.04
N MET A 302 7.00 16.89 -0.15
CA MET A 302 6.56 17.46 -1.41
C MET A 302 5.96 16.38 -2.30
N SER A 303 4.78 16.61 -2.84
CA SER A 303 4.12 15.74 -3.80
C SER A 303 3.06 16.52 -4.56
N PHE A 304 2.65 16.04 -5.72
CA PHE A 304 1.41 16.53 -6.33
C PHE A 304 0.21 15.93 -5.59
N VAL A 305 -0.64 16.81 -5.05
CA VAL A 305 -1.85 16.43 -4.31
C VAL A 305 -3.05 17.08 -5.00
N PRO A 306 -3.92 16.29 -5.66
CA PRO A 306 -5.13 16.81 -6.27
C PRO A 306 -6.10 17.37 -5.22
N PRO A 307 -6.88 18.42 -5.53
CA PRO A 307 -7.80 19.08 -4.58
C PRO A 307 -8.79 18.12 -3.89
N GLN A 308 -9.24 17.09 -4.59
CA GLN A 308 -10.19 16.10 -4.07
C GLN A 308 -9.62 15.17 -2.99
N THR A 309 -8.31 15.19 -2.77
CA THR A 309 -7.66 14.40 -1.71
C THR A 309 -7.93 14.94 -0.31
N GLY A 310 -8.36 16.24 -0.22
CA GLY A 310 -8.57 16.94 1.04
C GLY A 310 -7.30 17.59 1.58
N GLU A 311 -7.39 18.19 2.75
CA GLU A 311 -6.25 18.84 3.40
C GLU A 311 -5.28 17.82 3.95
N ILE A 312 -4.03 17.87 3.43
CA ILE A 312 -2.91 17.06 3.87
C ILE A 312 -1.71 17.98 4.06
N PRO A 313 -0.92 17.84 5.13
CA PRO A 313 0.24 18.69 5.39
C PRO A 313 1.44 18.37 4.48
N ILE A 314 1.20 18.42 3.17
CA ILE A 314 2.17 18.20 2.09
C ILE A 314 2.29 19.48 1.29
N ILE A 315 3.51 19.88 0.96
CA ILE A 315 3.76 20.99 0.05
C ILE A 315 3.39 20.51 -1.36
N ASN A 316 2.27 21.06 -1.88
CA ASN A 316 1.78 20.67 -3.20
C ASN A 316 2.67 21.26 -4.29
N ILE A 317 3.14 20.41 -5.19
CA ILE A 317 4.07 20.74 -6.27
C ILE A 317 3.57 20.20 -7.61
N THR A 318 4.01 20.89 -8.67
CA THR A 318 3.92 20.43 -10.05
C THR A 318 5.33 20.34 -10.65
N PRO A 319 5.53 19.73 -11.82
CA PRO A 319 6.83 19.75 -12.50
C PRO A 319 7.39 21.16 -12.67
N GLU A 320 6.54 22.16 -12.94
CA GLU A 320 6.94 23.55 -13.15
C GLU A 320 7.34 24.25 -11.84
N THR A 321 6.74 23.88 -10.72
CA THR A 321 6.98 24.52 -9.41
C THR A 321 8.02 23.81 -8.57
N LEU A 322 8.39 22.56 -8.89
CA LEU A 322 9.29 21.72 -8.10
C LEU A 322 10.58 22.42 -7.73
N GLU A 323 11.29 22.97 -8.72
CA GLU A 323 12.59 23.64 -8.49
C GLU A 323 12.45 24.87 -7.59
N SER A 324 11.49 25.74 -7.89
CA SER A 324 11.27 26.96 -7.13
C SER A 324 10.85 26.68 -5.68
N GLU A 325 10.02 25.66 -5.44
CA GLU A 325 9.63 25.26 -4.11
C GLU A 325 10.77 24.65 -3.29
N ILE A 326 11.64 23.83 -3.91
CA ILE A 326 12.83 23.33 -3.22
C ILE A 326 13.76 24.49 -2.84
N ARG A 327 13.99 25.46 -3.73
CA ARG A 327 14.79 26.65 -3.43
C ARG A 327 14.18 27.47 -2.30
N ARG A 328 12.86 27.65 -2.30
CA ARG A 328 12.13 28.35 -1.24
C ARG A 328 12.31 27.64 0.10
N VAL A 329 12.15 26.33 0.16
CA VAL A 329 12.34 25.54 1.38
C VAL A 329 13.80 25.57 1.85
N ALA A 330 14.77 25.49 0.94
CA ALA A 330 16.19 25.58 1.27
C ALA A 330 16.56 26.93 1.89
N ALA A 331 15.95 28.02 1.41
CA ALA A 331 16.19 29.37 1.92
C ALA A 331 15.47 29.67 3.24
N SER A 332 14.18 29.28 3.35
CA SER A 332 13.32 29.61 4.49
C SER A 332 13.38 28.63 5.64
N LYS A 333 13.81 27.38 5.37
CA LYS A 333 13.88 26.26 6.34
C LYS A 333 12.62 26.16 7.22
N PRO A 334 11.42 26.03 6.62
CA PRO A 334 10.19 25.96 7.37
C PRO A 334 10.18 24.69 8.23
N ARG A 335 9.55 24.74 9.39
CA ARG A 335 9.34 23.55 10.19
C ARG A 335 8.17 22.74 9.65
N PRO A 336 8.17 21.39 9.75
CA PRO A 336 7.04 20.58 9.41
C PRO A 336 5.88 20.95 10.33
N PHE A 337 4.73 21.24 9.73
CA PHE A 337 3.55 21.64 10.45
C PHE A 337 2.52 20.52 10.36
N GLU A 338 2.00 20.08 11.50
CA GLU A 338 0.91 19.09 11.62
C GLU A 338 1.14 17.69 11.00
N GLY A 339 2.29 17.42 10.37
CA GLY A 339 2.53 16.15 9.69
C GLY A 339 2.43 14.93 10.62
N ILE A 340 3.04 15.03 11.81
CA ILE A 340 3.01 13.96 12.81
C ILE A 340 1.59 13.71 13.31
N GLU A 341 0.85 14.79 13.63
CA GLU A 341 -0.53 14.69 14.12
C GLU A 341 -1.48 14.15 13.03
N TYR A 342 -1.29 14.57 11.77
CA TYR A 342 -2.02 14.03 10.64
C TYR A 342 -1.80 12.51 10.52
N ALA A 343 -0.53 12.07 10.51
CA ALA A 343 -0.18 10.66 10.42
C ALA A 343 -0.74 9.85 11.61
N ARG A 344 -0.68 10.40 12.82
CA ARG A 344 -1.26 9.78 14.01
C ARG A 344 -2.78 9.64 13.89
N ARG A 345 -3.46 10.71 13.49
CA ARG A 345 -4.91 10.73 13.40
C ARG A 345 -5.46 9.72 12.41
N TRP A 346 -4.87 9.65 11.22
CA TRP A 346 -5.45 8.91 10.10
C TRP A 346 -4.77 7.57 9.80
N HIS A 347 -3.52 7.37 10.25
CA HIS A 347 -2.68 6.30 9.75
C HIS A 347 -1.97 5.45 10.83
N ASP A 348 -2.29 5.64 12.11
CA ASP A 348 -1.78 4.78 13.20
C ASP A 348 -2.54 3.44 13.33
N GLY A 349 -3.57 3.24 12.51
CA GLY A 349 -4.40 2.04 12.45
C GLY A 349 -5.78 2.19 13.09
N ARG A 350 -6.05 3.22 13.88
CA ARG A 350 -7.38 3.40 14.53
C ARG A 350 -8.48 3.61 13.50
N GLU A 351 -8.27 4.47 12.53
CA GLU A 351 -9.28 4.73 11.49
C GLU A 351 -9.52 3.50 10.60
N SER A 352 -8.48 2.68 10.36
CA SER A 352 -8.64 1.41 9.66
C SER A 352 -9.49 0.41 10.46
N LEU A 353 -9.31 0.38 11.80
CA LEU A 353 -10.16 -0.45 12.68
C LEU A 353 -11.61 0.01 12.64
N LEU A 354 -11.86 1.33 12.71
CA LEU A 354 -13.21 1.90 12.66
C LEU A 354 -13.89 1.56 11.32
N ALA A 355 -13.19 1.70 10.20
CA ALA A 355 -13.71 1.33 8.88
C ALA A 355 -14.08 -0.16 8.78
N LEU A 356 -13.24 -1.05 9.32
CA LEU A 356 -13.54 -2.47 9.36
C LEU A 356 -14.67 -2.80 10.35
N ALA A 357 -14.72 -2.11 11.51
CA ALA A 357 -15.75 -2.30 12.52
C ALA A 357 -17.14 -1.91 12.01
N GLU A 358 -17.23 -0.82 11.26
CA GLU A 358 -18.47 -0.36 10.61
C GLU A 358 -19.05 -1.44 9.69
N VAL A 359 -18.20 -2.07 8.85
CA VAL A 359 -18.64 -3.05 7.87
C VAL A 359 -18.91 -4.42 8.49
N PHE A 360 -18.11 -4.86 9.46
CA PHE A 360 -18.18 -6.21 10.01
C PHE A 360 -18.89 -6.32 11.36
N GLY A 361 -19.20 -5.19 12.01
CA GLY A 361 -20.01 -5.14 13.23
C GLY A 361 -19.28 -5.63 14.48
N PHE A 362 -17.99 -5.32 14.67
CA PHE A 362 -17.28 -5.56 15.92
C PHE A 362 -17.04 -4.25 16.69
N LYS A 363 -16.76 -4.36 17.99
CA LYS A 363 -16.46 -3.20 18.83
C LYS A 363 -14.95 -2.89 18.81
N VAL A 364 -14.61 -1.61 18.70
CA VAL A 364 -13.25 -1.07 18.78
C VAL A 364 -13.01 -0.43 20.15
#